data_f2059809016b999e9d9fce3b46a7d3f3
#
_entry.id   f2059809016b999e9d9fce3b46a7d3f3
#
_cell.length_a   1.000
_cell.length_b   1.000
_cell.length_c   1.000
_cell.angle_alpha   90.00
_cell.angle_beta   90.00
_cell.angle_gamma   90.00
#
_symmetry.space_group_name_H-M   'P 1'
#
loop_
_entity.id
_entity.type
_entity.pdbx_description
1 polymer ?
#
loop_
_entity_poly.entity_id
_entity_poly.type
_entity_poly.pdbx_seq_one_letter_code
_entity_poly.pdbx_strand_id
1 'polypeptide(L)'
;MTNESELSVKLRAVEQELARRRASDRLAKFNTGRKKHKKQLAFHKCRKRNRWVFGGNRSGKTECGAAEAVWIARGNHPYRKNRKNVFGWVVSPTMQVQRDVAQKKVLYYLRPDWIADIVMVSGRKDNPAAGIVDQIVVRNVFGGTSVIGFKSCDQGRERFQGSSLDFVWFDEEPPRDIYEECLMRVLDREGDIFGTMTPLKGLTFVYEEIYLNRGGNPEVWYEFMEWADNPYLSQKEIALLSSTMDASTLESRRYGRFAAREGLVYPEFDERVHVIEPFSVPPAWQAGIAIDPGLKKTLSQHWYAVDWDGNVYVVAEHYAAGKDIDFHARAILDVSAKLGWKRDARGRVEALIDSAASQRTLAAEKSVAELFCERGILA
;
A
#
# COMPACT_ATOMS: atom_id res chain seq x y z
N MET A 1 63.24 11.35 22.26
CA MET A 1 62.43 10.22 22.83
C MET A 1 60.98 10.59 23.19
N THR A 2 60.63 11.86 23.40
CA THR A 2 59.27 12.27 23.84
C THR A 2 58.20 12.28 22.72
N ASN A 3 58.60 12.51 21.47
CA ASN A 3 57.65 12.69 20.36
C ASN A 3 57.06 11.39 19.81
N GLU A 4 57.83 10.29 19.77
CA GLU A 4 57.37 8.98 19.31
C GLU A 4 56.39 8.32 20.31
N SER A 5 56.59 8.49 21.59
CA SER A 5 55.70 7.97 22.62
C SER A 5 54.33 8.66 22.60
N GLU A 6 54.34 9.99 22.43
CA GLU A 6 53.12 10.79 22.33
C GLU A 6 52.30 10.48 21.07
N LEU A 7 52.99 10.29 19.93
CA LEU A 7 52.34 9.88 18.67
C LEU A 7 51.72 8.46 18.78
N SER A 8 52.40 7.52 19.43
CA SER A 8 51.88 6.17 19.65
C SER A 8 50.67 6.16 20.56
N VAL A 9 50.59 6.99 21.57
CA VAL A 9 49.44 7.16 22.47
C VAL A 9 48.24 7.74 21.70
N LYS A 10 48.48 8.79 20.89
CA LYS A 10 47.46 9.40 20.03
C LYS A 10 46.90 8.38 19.00
N LEU A 11 47.79 7.60 18.39
CA LEU A 11 47.39 6.59 17.42
C LEU A 11 46.51 5.53 18.07
N ARG A 12 46.87 4.99 19.23
CA ARG A 12 46.06 4.02 19.99
C ARG A 12 44.71 4.60 20.38
N ALA A 13 44.62 5.86 20.80
CA ALA A 13 43.38 6.52 21.13
C ALA A 13 42.46 6.64 19.92
N VAL A 14 43.01 6.97 18.75
CA VAL A 14 42.26 7.01 17.46
C VAL A 14 41.80 5.64 17.08
N GLU A 15 42.64 4.62 17.18
CA GLU A 15 42.26 3.22 16.88
C GLU A 15 41.15 2.72 17.79
N GLN A 16 41.22 2.99 19.08
CA GLN A 16 40.17 2.65 20.05
C GLN A 16 38.85 3.37 19.73
N GLU A 17 38.91 4.64 19.40
CA GLU A 17 37.71 5.38 19.02
C GLU A 17 37.12 4.89 17.71
N LEU A 18 37.94 4.56 16.70
CA LEU A 18 37.49 3.93 15.46
C LEU A 18 36.85 2.55 15.71
N ALA A 19 37.45 1.74 16.59
CA ALA A 19 36.89 0.45 16.97
C ALA A 19 35.55 0.61 17.69
N ARG A 20 35.42 1.60 18.60
CA ARG A 20 34.15 1.94 19.26
C ARG A 20 33.09 2.38 18.27
N ARG A 21 33.44 3.26 17.30
CA ARG A 21 32.53 3.72 16.25
C ARG A 21 32.07 2.56 15.34
N ARG A 22 32.98 1.66 14.94
CA ARG A 22 32.64 0.46 14.17
C ARG A 22 31.73 -0.49 14.97
N ALA A 23 32.01 -0.64 16.27
CA ALA A 23 31.17 -1.47 17.14
C ALA A 23 29.75 -0.91 17.30
N SER A 24 29.58 0.41 17.30
CA SER A 24 28.28 1.09 17.41
C SER A 24 27.53 1.22 16.08
N ASP A 25 28.15 0.89 14.94
CA ASP A 25 27.54 0.98 13.63
C ASP A 25 26.56 -0.19 13.38
N ARG A 26 25.31 0.03 13.76
CA ARG A 26 24.23 -0.93 13.62
C ARG A 26 23.81 -1.09 12.15
N LEU A 27 23.92 -0.02 11.36
CA LEU A 27 23.60 -0.05 9.95
C LEU A 27 24.57 -0.93 9.15
N ALA A 28 25.86 -0.85 9.44
CA ALA A 28 26.86 -1.74 8.83
C ALA A 28 26.66 -3.23 9.20
N LYS A 29 26.02 -3.48 10.35
CA LYS A 29 25.66 -4.83 10.81
C LYS A 29 24.31 -5.30 10.35
N PHE A 30 23.51 -4.42 9.70
CA PHE A 30 22.17 -4.77 9.24
C PHE A 30 22.23 -5.93 8.25
N ASN A 31 21.48 -6.98 8.55
CA ASN A 31 21.32 -8.16 7.71
C ASN A 31 22.66 -8.79 7.24
N THR A 32 23.68 -8.71 8.10
CA THR A 32 24.99 -9.37 7.91
C THR A 32 25.12 -10.64 8.78
N GLY A 33 26.19 -11.39 8.64
CA GLY A 33 26.45 -12.59 9.44
C GLY A 33 25.81 -13.87 8.87
N ARG A 34 25.64 -14.88 9.74
CA ARG A 34 25.17 -16.22 9.31
C ARG A 34 23.65 -16.27 9.09
N LYS A 35 22.87 -15.55 9.90
CA LYS A 35 21.42 -15.46 9.79
C LYS A 35 21.04 -14.25 8.95
N LYS A 36 20.74 -14.45 7.65
CA LYS A 36 20.37 -13.38 6.74
C LYS A 36 18.90 -13.48 6.35
N HIS A 37 18.21 -12.37 6.43
CA HIS A 37 16.86 -12.23 5.92
C HIS A 37 16.89 -11.98 4.40
N LYS A 38 16.68 -13.04 3.61
CA LYS A 38 16.86 -13.01 2.15
C LYS A 38 15.96 -11.99 1.45
N LYS A 39 14.71 -11.86 1.88
CA LYS A 39 13.73 -10.96 1.27
C LYS A 39 14.03 -9.48 1.56
N GLN A 40 14.56 -9.13 2.74
CA GLN A 40 15.11 -7.78 2.96
C GLN A 40 16.24 -7.47 1.97
N LEU A 41 17.15 -8.43 1.73
CA LEU A 41 18.21 -8.23 0.73
C LEU A 41 17.66 -8.06 -0.68
N ALA A 42 16.62 -8.80 -1.07
CA ALA A 42 15.94 -8.64 -2.35
C ALA A 42 15.37 -7.24 -2.51
N PHE A 43 14.69 -6.72 -1.48
CA PHE A 43 14.16 -5.36 -1.46
C PHE A 43 15.27 -4.30 -1.65
N HIS A 44 16.35 -4.38 -0.88
CA HIS A 44 17.45 -3.40 -0.98
C HIS A 44 18.19 -3.46 -2.32
N LYS A 45 18.26 -4.64 -2.96
CA LYS A 45 18.87 -4.82 -4.28
C LYS A 45 17.95 -4.41 -5.44
N CYS A 46 16.66 -4.33 -5.21
CA CYS A 46 15.71 -3.94 -6.22
C CYS A 46 15.94 -2.49 -6.67
N ARG A 47 16.04 -2.27 -7.99
CA ARG A 47 16.30 -0.96 -8.59
C ARG A 47 15.04 -0.19 -8.98
N LYS A 48 13.86 -0.82 -8.83
CA LYS A 48 12.58 -0.15 -9.10
C LYS A 48 12.36 0.99 -8.12
N ARG A 49 11.67 2.04 -8.58
CA ARG A 49 11.45 3.24 -7.79
C ARG A 49 10.22 3.17 -6.88
N ASN A 50 9.28 2.29 -7.17
CA ASN A 50 8.09 2.08 -6.36
C ASN A 50 8.09 0.65 -5.80
N ARG A 51 8.55 0.48 -4.57
CA ARG A 51 8.85 -0.83 -3.97
C ARG A 51 8.07 -1.07 -2.69
N TRP A 52 7.42 -2.20 -2.60
CA TRP A 52 6.58 -2.52 -1.44
C TRP A 52 6.96 -3.86 -0.80
N VAL A 53 6.89 -3.87 0.52
CA VAL A 53 7.00 -5.07 1.33
C VAL A 53 5.67 -5.30 2.04
N PHE A 54 5.00 -6.36 1.66
CA PHE A 54 3.82 -6.86 2.35
C PHE A 54 4.27 -7.90 3.36
N GLY A 55 4.09 -7.64 4.63
CA GLY A 55 4.65 -8.52 5.64
C GLY A 55 3.79 -8.67 6.86
N GLY A 56 3.81 -9.87 7.42
CA GLY A 56 3.21 -10.13 8.72
C GLY A 56 3.85 -9.30 9.84
N ASN A 57 3.16 -9.21 10.97
CA ASN A 57 3.72 -8.57 12.15
C ASN A 57 5.02 -9.28 12.58
N ARG A 58 6.08 -8.52 12.93
CA ARG A 58 7.39 -9.08 13.30
C ARG A 58 8.17 -9.76 12.15
N SER A 59 7.73 -9.68 10.90
CA SER A 59 8.48 -10.19 9.75
C SER A 59 9.79 -9.44 9.47
N GLY A 60 10.00 -8.26 10.05
CA GLY A 60 11.19 -7.44 9.81
C GLY A 60 11.01 -6.33 8.77
N LYS A 61 9.78 -6.06 8.34
CA LYS A 61 9.48 -5.04 7.32
C LYS A 61 9.88 -3.61 7.72
N THR A 62 9.51 -3.16 8.92
CA THR A 62 9.87 -1.81 9.42
C THR A 62 11.38 -1.65 9.61
N GLU A 63 12.09 -2.71 10.03
CA GLU A 63 13.56 -2.72 10.07
C GLU A 63 14.15 -2.49 8.67
N CYS A 64 13.56 -3.13 7.65
CA CYS A 64 13.93 -2.98 6.26
C CYS A 64 13.77 -1.52 5.79
N GLY A 65 12.60 -0.91 6.02
CA GLY A 65 12.32 0.47 5.64
C GLY A 65 13.23 1.48 6.34
N ALA A 66 13.49 1.28 7.64
CA ALA A 66 14.36 2.18 8.40
C ALA A 66 15.82 2.12 7.91
N ALA A 67 16.36 0.93 7.66
CA ALA A 67 17.71 0.79 7.11
C ALA A 67 17.83 1.44 5.72
N GLU A 68 16.84 1.24 4.85
CA GLU A 68 16.76 1.86 3.53
C GLU A 68 16.79 3.39 3.63
N ALA A 69 15.92 3.98 4.44
CA ALA A 69 15.83 5.43 4.62
C ALA A 69 17.16 6.02 5.13
N VAL A 70 17.79 5.35 6.10
CA VAL A 70 19.07 5.82 6.65
C VAL A 70 20.21 5.69 5.65
N TRP A 71 20.31 4.60 4.87
CA TRP A 71 21.32 4.46 3.81
C TRP A 71 21.18 5.55 2.74
N ILE A 72 19.94 5.81 2.29
CA ILE A 72 19.67 6.85 1.28
C ILE A 72 20.08 8.22 1.83
N ALA A 73 19.66 8.57 3.05
CA ALA A 73 20.00 9.87 3.66
C ALA A 73 21.50 10.02 3.90
N ARG A 74 22.18 8.96 4.32
CA ARG A 74 23.64 8.96 4.48
C ARG A 74 24.41 9.06 3.17
N GLY A 75 23.80 8.69 2.03
CA GLY A 75 24.48 8.60 0.73
C GLY A 75 25.46 7.43 0.66
N ASN A 76 25.19 6.33 1.39
CA ASN A 76 26.05 5.14 1.41
C ASN A 76 25.26 3.84 1.20
N HIS A 77 24.19 3.91 0.42
CA HIS A 77 23.39 2.74 0.09
C HIS A 77 24.23 1.70 -0.68
N PRO A 78 24.25 0.42 -0.25
CA PRO A 78 25.17 -0.58 -0.82
C PRO A 78 24.81 -1.04 -2.23
N TYR A 79 23.57 -0.81 -2.69
CA TYR A 79 23.07 -1.36 -3.97
C TYR A 79 22.48 -0.33 -4.92
N ARG A 80 22.32 0.94 -4.50
CA ARG A 80 21.67 2.00 -5.28
C ARG A 80 22.61 3.16 -5.52
N LYS A 81 22.27 4.02 -6.49
CA LYS A 81 22.99 5.26 -6.73
C LYS A 81 22.86 6.19 -5.53
N ASN A 82 23.97 6.55 -4.94
CA ASN A 82 24.02 7.45 -3.81
C ASN A 82 23.98 8.91 -4.26
N ARG A 83 23.30 9.75 -3.48
CA ARG A 83 23.12 11.18 -3.75
C ARG A 83 23.57 12.02 -2.57
N LYS A 84 23.95 13.26 -2.86
CA LYS A 84 24.24 14.32 -1.86
C LYS A 84 22.96 15.11 -1.59
N ASN A 85 22.85 15.66 -0.38
CA ASN A 85 21.75 16.56 0.02
C ASN A 85 20.35 15.97 -0.23
N VAL A 86 20.15 14.75 0.23
CA VAL A 86 18.89 14.01 0.11
C VAL A 86 17.85 14.63 1.02
N PHE A 87 16.63 14.77 0.53
CA PHE A 87 15.46 15.08 1.34
C PHE A 87 14.40 14.00 1.17
N GLY A 88 13.97 13.37 2.25
CA GLY A 88 12.95 12.34 2.21
C GLY A 88 12.03 12.37 3.41
N TRP A 89 10.86 11.73 3.26
CA TRP A 89 9.87 11.61 4.31
C TRP A 89 9.68 10.16 4.75
N VAL A 90 9.48 10.01 6.06
CA VAL A 90 8.96 8.80 6.71
C VAL A 90 7.52 9.09 7.11
N VAL A 91 6.58 8.34 6.57
CA VAL A 91 5.15 8.57 6.70
C VAL A 91 4.51 7.39 7.42
N SER A 92 3.78 7.64 8.50
CA SER A 92 3.06 6.64 9.28
C SER A 92 1.57 7.01 9.41
N PRO A 93 0.68 6.10 9.78
CA PRO A 93 -0.75 6.38 9.90
C PRO A 93 -1.08 7.51 10.87
N THR A 94 -0.45 7.50 12.06
CA THR A 94 -0.65 8.52 13.09
C THR A 94 0.68 8.99 13.66
N MET A 95 0.69 10.18 14.26
CA MET A 95 1.87 10.75 14.90
C MET A 95 2.38 9.87 16.06
N GLN A 96 1.49 9.20 16.77
CA GLN A 96 1.88 8.29 17.85
C GLN A 96 2.56 7.03 17.31
N VAL A 97 2.01 6.41 16.29
CA VAL A 97 2.61 5.23 15.61
C VAL A 97 3.97 5.62 15.01
N GLN A 98 4.06 6.77 14.37
CA GLN A 98 5.30 7.29 13.82
C GLN A 98 6.40 7.41 14.89
N ARG A 99 6.09 8.03 16.04
CA ARG A 99 7.01 8.15 17.18
C ARG A 99 7.45 6.79 17.72
N ASP A 100 6.48 5.89 17.95
CA ASP A 100 6.72 4.65 18.68
C ASP A 100 7.35 3.55 17.83
N VAL A 101 7.23 3.63 16.50
CA VAL A 101 7.71 2.61 15.57
C VAL A 101 8.78 3.16 14.64
N ALA A 102 8.41 3.91 13.60
CA ALA A 102 9.31 4.31 12.53
C ALA A 102 10.45 5.24 13.01
N GLN A 103 10.11 6.27 13.81
CA GLN A 103 11.09 7.19 14.39
C GLN A 103 12.14 6.46 15.24
N LYS A 104 11.69 5.56 16.13
CA LYS A 104 12.62 4.78 16.97
C LYS A 104 13.54 3.90 16.14
N LYS A 105 13.06 3.32 15.03
CA LYS A 105 13.86 2.48 14.15
C LYS A 105 14.88 3.30 13.35
N VAL A 106 14.51 4.46 12.85
CA VAL A 106 15.45 5.39 12.20
C VAL A 106 16.53 5.82 13.17
N LEU A 107 16.17 6.27 14.38
CA LEU A 107 17.14 6.65 15.42
C LEU A 107 18.03 5.49 15.86
N TYR A 108 17.51 4.25 15.84
CA TYR A 108 18.28 3.05 16.16
C TYR A 108 19.45 2.82 15.18
N TYR A 109 19.23 3.08 13.88
CA TYR A 109 20.25 2.91 12.83
C TYR A 109 21.13 4.14 12.64
N LEU A 110 20.70 5.31 13.06
CA LEU A 110 21.52 6.52 13.04
C LEU A 110 22.50 6.54 14.22
N ARG A 111 23.78 6.64 13.93
CA ARG A 111 24.79 6.92 14.97
C ARG A 111 24.71 8.37 15.39
N PRO A 112 24.97 8.70 16.66
CA PRO A 112 24.96 10.08 17.14
C PRO A 112 25.84 11.03 16.34
N ASP A 113 27.03 10.58 15.92
CA ASP A 113 27.97 11.40 15.12
C ASP A 113 27.52 11.64 13.67
N TRP A 114 26.51 10.91 13.20
CA TRP A 114 25.89 11.16 11.90
C TRP A 114 24.77 12.20 11.95
N ILE A 115 24.26 12.50 13.13
CA ILE A 115 23.23 13.50 13.31
C ILE A 115 23.87 14.88 13.41
N ALA A 116 23.46 15.79 12.52
CA ALA A 116 23.89 17.18 12.55
C ALA A 116 22.97 18.03 13.43
N ASP A 117 21.65 17.80 13.33
CA ASP A 117 20.61 18.44 14.14
C ASP A 117 19.34 17.60 14.18
N ILE A 118 18.50 17.86 15.18
CA ILE A 118 17.14 17.29 15.31
C ILE A 118 16.18 18.44 15.59
N VAL A 119 15.12 18.53 14.79
CA VAL A 119 14.00 19.44 15.04
C VAL A 119 12.87 18.65 15.67
N MET A 120 12.39 19.12 16.82
CA MET A 120 11.34 18.46 17.59
C MET A 120 10.01 19.17 17.40
N VAL A 121 8.92 18.40 17.23
CA VAL A 121 7.55 18.89 17.43
C VAL A 121 7.27 19.01 18.92
N SER A 122 7.65 17.99 19.70
CA SER A 122 7.53 17.99 21.15
C SER A 122 8.62 17.14 21.81
N GLY A 123 9.01 17.48 23.02
CA GLY A 123 10.08 16.80 23.75
C GLY A 123 11.43 17.50 23.62
N ARG A 124 12.50 16.80 23.99
CA ARG A 124 13.85 17.35 24.09
C ARG A 124 14.80 16.72 23.07
N LYS A 125 15.70 17.53 22.50
CA LYS A 125 16.70 17.07 21.50
C LYS A 125 17.72 16.07 22.07
N ASP A 126 18.02 16.12 23.35
CA ASP A 126 18.91 15.19 24.03
C ASP A 126 18.28 13.78 24.27
N ASN A 127 16.96 13.69 24.22
CA ASN A 127 16.22 12.44 24.27
C ASN A 127 15.12 12.39 23.20
N PRO A 128 15.47 12.37 21.92
CA PRO A 128 14.50 12.44 20.82
C PRO A 128 13.58 11.21 20.75
N ALA A 129 13.99 10.08 21.30
CA ALA A 129 13.17 8.86 21.31
C ALA A 129 11.94 8.96 22.24
N ALA A 130 11.96 9.86 23.22
CA ALA A 130 10.84 10.10 24.14
C ALA A 130 9.86 11.17 23.62
N GLY A 131 10.26 11.98 22.63
CA GLY A 131 9.46 13.04 22.04
C GLY A 131 9.02 12.74 20.61
N ILE A 132 8.39 13.73 19.97
CA ILE A 132 8.00 13.68 18.57
C ILE A 132 8.98 14.51 17.77
N VAL A 133 9.68 13.87 16.84
CA VAL A 133 10.63 14.49 15.92
C VAL A 133 9.87 14.97 14.68
N ASP A 134 10.15 16.20 14.25
CA ASP A 134 9.72 16.72 12.95
C ASP A 134 10.70 16.31 11.85
N GLN A 135 12.00 16.52 12.09
CA GLN A 135 13.03 16.13 11.14
C GLN A 135 14.38 15.86 11.80
N ILE A 136 15.17 15.01 11.16
CA ILE A 136 16.57 14.74 11.51
C ILE A 136 17.45 15.21 10.37
N VAL A 137 18.42 16.07 10.69
CA VAL A 137 19.46 16.49 9.76
C VAL A 137 20.64 15.53 9.87
N VAL A 138 20.92 14.82 8.79
CA VAL A 138 21.90 13.72 8.74
C VAL A 138 23.11 14.14 7.95
N ARG A 139 24.34 13.96 8.48
CA ARG A 139 25.60 14.18 7.76
C ARG A 139 25.73 13.18 6.62
N ASN A 140 25.85 13.66 5.39
CA ASN A 140 26.02 12.84 4.21
C ASN A 140 27.51 12.48 3.99
N VAL A 141 27.82 11.29 3.48
CA VAL A 141 29.21 10.84 3.25
C VAL A 141 29.94 11.65 2.17
N PHE A 142 29.22 12.28 1.26
CA PHE A 142 29.77 13.18 0.25
C PHE A 142 29.98 14.62 0.75
N GLY A 143 29.85 14.83 2.06
CA GLY A 143 29.81 16.19 2.66
C GLY A 143 28.43 16.84 2.55
N GLY A 144 28.19 17.87 3.38
CA GLY A 144 26.87 18.48 3.53
C GLY A 144 25.90 17.62 4.34
N THR A 145 24.63 17.92 4.23
CA THR A 145 23.58 17.30 5.04
C THR A 145 22.40 16.84 4.19
N SER A 146 21.74 15.79 4.65
CA SER A 146 20.46 15.29 4.16
C SER A 146 19.41 15.47 5.25
N VAL A 147 18.14 15.42 4.90
CA VAL A 147 17.02 15.57 5.84
C VAL A 147 16.08 14.37 5.76
N ILE A 148 15.77 13.81 6.90
CA ILE A 148 14.67 12.84 7.07
C ILE A 148 13.55 13.55 7.83
N GLY A 149 12.48 13.92 7.15
CA GLY A 149 11.27 14.49 7.75
C GLY A 149 10.31 13.39 8.17
N PHE A 150 9.59 13.59 9.26
CA PHE A 150 8.57 12.67 9.75
C PHE A 150 7.20 13.28 9.57
N LYS A 151 6.30 12.53 8.96
CA LYS A 151 4.92 12.90 8.67
C LYS A 151 3.97 11.83 9.14
N SER A 152 2.73 12.22 9.41
CA SER A 152 1.67 11.25 9.71
C SER A 152 0.39 11.57 8.93
N CYS A 153 -0.32 10.52 8.52
CA CYS A 153 -1.49 10.66 7.66
C CYS A 153 -2.66 11.38 8.34
N ASP A 154 -2.75 11.30 9.67
CA ASP A 154 -3.78 12.02 10.46
C ASP A 154 -3.64 13.55 10.43
N GLN A 155 -2.53 14.08 9.91
CA GLN A 155 -2.34 15.52 9.69
C GLN A 155 -3.06 16.04 8.44
N GLY A 156 -3.60 15.15 7.59
CA GLY A 156 -4.27 15.49 6.35
C GLY A 156 -3.34 15.76 5.17
N ARG A 157 -3.91 15.65 3.96
CA ARG A 157 -3.20 15.77 2.67
C ARG A 157 -2.42 17.10 2.51
N GLU A 158 -2.96 18.19 3.02
CA GLU A 158 -2.36 19.52 2.87
C GLU A 158 -0.93 19.61 3.42
N ARG A 159 -0.61 18.81 4.47
CA ARG A 159 0.73 18.77 5.07
C ARG A 159 1.78 18.08 4.18
N PHE A 160 1.36 17.48 3.08
CA PHE A 160 2.22 16.79 2.12
C PHE A 160 2.51 17.62 0.86
N GLN A 161 2.05 18.88 0.80
CA GLN A 161 2.26 19.76 -0.34
C GLN A 161 3.58 20.53 -0.26
N GLY A 162 4.07 21.02 -1.42
CA GLY A 162 5.12 22.06 -1.52
C GLY A 162 6.56 21.59 -1.38
N SER A 163 6.87 20.29 -1.34
CA SER A 163 8.24 19.77 -1.23
C SER A 163 8.65 18.93 -2.41
N SER A 164 9.94 18.95 -2.78
CA SER A 164 10.57 18.04 -3.73
C SER A 164 11.41 17.02 -3.00
N LEU A 165 11.14 15.72 -3.20
CA LEU A 165 11.68 14.64 -2.38
C LEU A 165 12.51 13.65 -3.18
N ASP A 166 13.59 13.15 -2.56
CA ASP A 166 14.38 12.05 -3.08
C ASP A 166 13.81 10.69 -2.68
N PHE A 167 13.07 10.62 -1.57
CA PHE A 167 12.33 9.41 -1.20
C PHE A 167 11.12 9.68 -0.31
N VAL A 168 10.15 8.77 -0.34
CA VAL A 168 9.06 8.65 0.64
C VAL A 168 8.99 7.19 1.09
N TRP A 169 9.07 6.98 2.41
CA TRP A 169 8.83 5.69 3.03
C TRP A 169 7.49 5.70 3.77
N PHE A 170 6.57 4.85 3.34
CA PHE A 170 5.33 4.58 4.05
C PHE A 170 5.53 3.40 5.01
N ASP A 171 5.50 3.66 6.31
CA ASP A 171 5.44 2.61 7.34
C ASP A 171 3.98 2.39 7.72
N GLU A 172 3.40 1.35 7.18
CA GLU A 172 1.99 0.98 7.03
C GLU A 172 1.28 1.73 5.89
N GLU A 173 0.09 1.23 5.54
CA GLU A 173 -0.69 1.67 4.38
C GLU A 173 -1.22 3.10 4.52
N PRO A 174 -0.85 4.02 3.62
CA PRO A 174 -1.39 5.37 3.61
C PRO A 174 -2.83 5.42 3.03
N PRO A 175 -3.59 6.51 3.27
CA PRO A 175 -4.72 6.89 2.44
C PRO A 175 -4.29 7.15 0.99
N ARG A 176 -5.20 6.87 0.03
CA ARG A 176 -4.92 7.02 -1.40
C ARG A 176 -4.52 8.45 -1.79
N ASP A 177 -5.24 9.43 -1.29
CA ASP A 177 -4.99 10.85 -1.58
C ASP A 177 -3.60 11.34 -1.11
N ILE A 178 -3.11 10.80 0.02
CA ILE A 178 -1.75 11.08 0.51
C ILE A 178 -0.70 10.36 -0.35
N TYR A 179 -0.97 9.13 -0.77
CA TYR A 179 -0.08 8.41 -1.68
C TYR A 179 0.06 9.14 -3.02
N GLU A 180 -1.05 9.57 -3.63
CA GLU A 180 -1.07 10.34 -4.87
C GLU A 180 -0.30 11.67 -4.72
N GLU A 181 -0.46 12.37 -3.59
CA GLU A 181 0.28 13.60 -3.31
C GLU A 181 1.78 13.32 -3.23
N CYS A 182 2.20 12.24 -2.56
CA CYS A 182 3.61 11.87 -2.45
C CYS A 182 4.22 11.45 -3.79
N LEU A 183 3.45 10.86 -4.72
CA LEU A 183 3.91 10.59 -6.09
C LEU A 183 4.34 11.88 -6.80
N MET A 184 3.58 12.98 -6.61
CA MET A 184 3.93 14.29 -7.18
C MET A 184 5.20 14.86 -6.54
N ARG A 185 5.46 14.59 -5.26
CA ARG A 185 6.63 15.11 -4.54
C ARG A 185 7.95 14.48 -4.96
N VAL A 186 7.93 13.27 -5.49
CA VAL A 186 9.15 12.57 -5.96
C VAL A 186 9.40 12.72 -7.45
N LEU A 187 8.50 13.35 -8.19
CA LEU A 187 8.52 13.37 -9.66
C LEU A 187 9.76 14.10 -10.21
N ASP A 188 10.00 15.31 -9.76
CA ASP A 188 11.06 16.22 -10.26
C ASP A 188 12.48 15.75 -9.90
N ARG A 189 12.62 14.97 -8.82
CA ARG A 189 13.90 14.39 -8.40
C ARG A 189 14.08 12.94 -8.84
N GLU A 190 13.14 12.38 -9.58
CA GLU A 190 13.12 10.93 -9.86
C GLU A 190 13.34 10.10 -8.60
N GLY A 191 12.65 10.51 -7.52
CA GLY A 191 12.81 9.93 -6.21
C GLY A 191 12.13 8.56 -6.09
N ASP A 192 12.39 7.90 -4.97
CA ASP A 192 11.84 6.58 -4.67
C ASP A 192 10.59 6.67 -3.78
N ILE A 193 9.62 5.80 -4.03
CA ILE A 193 8.58 5.48 -3.07
C ILE A 193 8.78 4.05 -2.60
N PHE A 194 8.72 3.83 -1.30
CA PHE A 194 8.70 2.48 -0.77
C PHE A 194 7.78 2.35 0.44
N GLY A 195 7.10 1.21 0.52
CA GLY A 195 6.15 0.89 1.57
C GLY A 195 6.52 -0.38 2.34
N THR A 196 6.27 -0.37 3.63
CA THR A 196 6.45 -1.52 4.52
C THR A 196 5.16 -1.68 5.33
N MET A 197 4.25 -2.55 4.90
CA MET A 197 2.91 -2.64 5.48
C MET A 197 2.47 -4.07 5.77
N THR A 198 1.53 -4.19 6.70
CA THR A 198 0.72 -5.39 6.87
C THR A 198 -0.63 -5.14 6.20
N PRO A 199 -1.08 -5.96 5.24
CA PRO A 199 -2.34 -5.73 4.52
C PRO A 199 -3.54 -6.09 5.41
N LEU A 200 -3.92 -5.16 6.28
CA LEU A 200 -4.99 -5.34 7.27
C LEU A 200 -6.33 -4.73 6.83
N LYS A 201 -6.33 -3.88 5.80
CA LYS A 201 -7.52 -3.15 5.37
C LYS A 201 -8.28 -3.82 4.22
N GLY A 202 -7.89 -5.05 3.84
CA GLY A 202 -8.51 -5.77 2.74
C GLY A 202 -8.06 -5.32 1.36
N LEU A 203 -8.97 -5.31 0.37
CA LEU A 203 -8.68 -5.02 -1.03
C LEU A 203 -8.74 -3.52 -1.32
N THR A 204 -7.71 -2.80 -0.92
CA THR A 204 -7.58 -1.35 -1.09
C THR A 204 -6.91 -0.98 -2.42
N PHE A 205 -6.68 0.33 -2.65
CA PHE A 205 -5.91 0.79 -3.82
C PHE A 205 -4.50 0.16 -3.90
N VAL A 206 -3.88 -0.16 -2.75
CA VAL A 206 -2.57 -0.83 -2.74
C VAL A 206 -2.68 -2.25 -3.31
N TYR A 207 -3.78 -2.94 -3.05
CA TYR A 207 -4.05 -4.24 -3.68
C TYR A 207 -4.17 -4.10 -5.19
N GLU A 208 -4.94 -3.12 -5.68
CA GLU A 208 -5.21 -2.97 -7.12
C GLU A 208 -4.02 -2.39 -7.90
N GLU A 209 -3.41 -1.32 -7.39
CA GLU A 209 -2.40 -0.56 -8.14
C GLU A 209 -0.97 -1.08 -7.92
N ILE A 210 -0.69 -1.68 -6.75
CA ILE A 210 0.65 -2.17 -6.43
C ILE A 210 0.75 -3.69 -6.56
N TYR A 211 -0.14 -4.44 -5.88
CA TYR A 211 -0.07 -5.90 -5.90
C TYR A 211 -0.52 -6.47 -7.25
N LEU A 212 -1.72 -6.15 -7.70
CA LEU A 212 -2.19 -6.58 -9.04
C LEU A 212 -1.53 -5.79 -10.16
N ASN A 213 -1.00 -4.60 -9.86
CA ASN A 213 -0.40 -3.68 -10.84
C ASN A 213 -1.26 -3.52 -12.10
N ARG A 214 -2.57 -3.32 -11.93
CA ARG A 214 -3.54 -3.24 -13.05
C ARG A 214 -3.19 -2.16 -14.07
N GLY A 215 -2.48 -1.11 -13.64
CA GLY A 215 -1.97 -0.05 -14.53
C GLY A 215 -0.71 -0.44 -15.34
N GLY A 216 -0.15 -1.63 -15.13
CA GLY A 216 1.05 -2.11 -15.82
C GLY A 216 2.30 -1.24 -15.59
N ASN A 217 2.41 -0.57 -14.43
CA ASN A 217 3.54 0.31 -14.13
C ASN A 217 4.83 -0.50 -13.97
N PRO A 218 5.83 -0.35 -14.88
CA PRO A 218 7.06 -1.14 -14.85
C PRO A 218 7.96 -0.81 -13.66
N GLU A 219 7.74 0.32 -12.97
CA GLU A 219 8.52 0.73 -11.80
C GLU A 219 7.98 0.15 -10.49
N VAL A 220 6.84 -0.51 -10.49
CA VAL A 220 6.28 -1.20 -9.33
C VAL A 220 6.97 -2.53 -9.10
N TRP A 221 7.32 -2.80 -7.86
CA TRP A 221 7.84 -4.08 -7.39
C TRP A 221 7.37 -4.34 -5.97
N TYR A 222 7.09 -5.58 -5.62
CA TYR A 222 6.73 -5.96 -4.26
C TYR A 222 7.36 -7.31 -3.87
N GLU A 223 7.40 -7.56 -2.56
CA GLU A 223 7.84 -8.81 -1.95
C GLU A 223 6.99 -9.11 -0.72
N PHE A 224 6.67 -10.37 -0.51
CA PHE A 224 6.01 -10.83 0.71
C PHE A 224 7.04 -11.29 1.74
N MET A 225 6.92 -10.77 2.98
CA MET A 225 7.75 -11.21 4.12
C MET A 225 6.87 -11.88 5.17
N GLU A 226 6.94 -13.18 5.27
CA GLU A 226 6.25 -13.93 6.31
C GLU A 226 7.10 -14.15 7.56
N TRP A 227 6.51 -14.68 8.63
CA TRP A 227 7.25 -14.97 9.86
C TRP A 227 8.39 -15.93 9.65
N ALA A 228 8.24 -16.94 8.78
CA ALA A 228 9.27 -17.94 8.49
C ALA A 228 10.52 -17.34 7.81
N ASP A 229 10.38 -16.20 7.12
CA ASP A 229 11.49 -15.50 6.48
C ASP A 229 12.40 -14.79 7.50
N ASN A 230 11.86 -14.47 8.71
CA ASN A 230 12.62 -13.81 9.74
C ASN A 230 13.46 -14.82 10.55
N PRO A 231 14.79 -14.85 10.34
CA PRO A 231 15.66 -15.86 10.96
C PRO A 231 15.83 -15.68 12.47
N TYR A 232 15.26 -14.63 13.04
CA TYR A 232 15.34 -14.31 14.47
C TYR A 232 14.09 -14.75 15.24
N LEU A 233 13.03 -15.18 14.56
CA LEU A 233 11.84 -15.71 15.19
C LEU A 233 11.99 -17.21 15.52
N SER A 234 11.48 -17.60 16.67
CA SER A 234 11.43 -19.01 17.10
C SER A 234 10.33 -19.74 16.32
N GLN A 235 10.68 -20.88 15.68
CA GLN A 235 9.70 -21.71 14.99
C GLN A 235 8.64 -22.27 15.94
N LYS A 236 9.02 -22.56 17.19
CA LYS A 236 8.08 -22.99 18.24
C LYS A 236 7.04 -21.93 18.53
N GLU A 237 7.46 -20.68 18.70
CA GLU A 237 6.55 -19.55 18.95
C GLU A 237 5.65 -19.27 17.75
N ILE A 238 6.20 -19.37 16.51
CA ILE A 238 5.40 -19.24 15.29
C ILE A 238 4.30 -20.30 15.24
N ALA A 239 4.63 -21.56 15.54
CA ALA A 239 3.65 -22.66 15.54
C ALA A 239 2.57 -22.45 16.61
N LEU A 240 2.98 -22.10 17.82
CA LEU A 240 2.06 -21.84 18.94
C LEU A 240 1.09 -20.70 18.62
N LEU A 241 1.61 -19.54 18.17
CA LEU A 241 0.79 -18.39 17.86
C LEU A 241 -0.13 -18.66 16.66
N SER A 242 0.34 -19.44 15.68
CA SER A 242 -0.49 -19.81 14.52
C SER A 242 -1.67 -20.69 14.89
N SER A 243 -1.55 -21.55 15.88
CA SER A 243 -2.65 -22.43 16.34
C SER A 243 -3.76 -21.68 17.08
N THR A 244 -3.52 -20.44 17.51
CA THR A 244 -4.49 -19.62 18.25
C THR A 244 -5.22 -18.61 17.36
N MET A 245 -4.85 -18.47 16.09
CA MET A 245 -5.42 -17.50 15.16
C MET A 245 -6.35 -18.18 14.17
N ASP A 246 -7.40 -17.46 13.78
CA ASP A 246 -8.24 -17.86 12.64
C ASP A 246 -7.49 -17.73 11.29
N ALA A 247 -7.99 -18.43 10.27
CA ALA A 247 -7.34 -18.50 8.96
C ALA A 247 -7.16 -17.11 8.30
N SER A 248 -8.16 -16.23 8.41
CA SER A 248 -8.12 -14.90 7.79
C SER A 248 -7.09 -13.99 8.45
N THR A 249 -6.99 -14.07 9.78
CA THR A 249 -5.96 -13.38 10.56
C THR A 249 -4.57 -13.90 10.25
N LEU A 250 -4.40 -15.21 10.04
CA LEU A 250 -3.12 -15.80 9.65
C LEU A 250 -2.65 -15.31 8.28
N GLU A 251 -3.54 -15.20 7.27
CA GLU A 251 -3.17 -14.71 5.94
C GLU A 251 -2.52 -13.32 6.03
N SER A 252 -3.10 -12.39 6.75
CA SER A 252 -2.55 -11.05 6.85
C SER A 252 -1.40 -10.92 7.87
N ARG A 253 -1.57 -11.48 9.10
CA ARG A 253 -0.62 -11.24 10.20
C ARG A 253 0.62 -12.13 10.17
N ARG A 254 0.51 -13.36 9.64
CA ARG A 254 1.62 -14.29 9.48
C ARG A 254 2.25 -14.19 8.11
N TYR A 255 1.44 -14.31 7.06
CA TYR A 255 1.94 -14.39 5.68
C TYR A 255 2.06 -13.03 5.00
N GLY A 256 1.45 -11.98 5.56
CA GLY A 256 1.45 -10.64 4.97
C GLY A 256 0.64 -10.55 3.68
N ARG A 257 -0.30 -11.47 3.48
CA ARG A 257 -1.14 -11.51 2.28
C ARG A 257 -2.39 -10.67 2.45
N PHE A 258 -2.89 -10.18 1.33
CA PHE A 258 -4.18 -9.51 1.29
C PHE A 258 -5.26 -10.55 1.55
N ALA A 259 -5.98 -10.38 2.64
CA ALA A 259 -7.17 -11.15 2.95
C ALA A 259 -8.38 -10.23 2.80
N ALA A 260 -9.39 -10.70 2.14
CA ALA A 260 -10.67 -10.02 2.17
C ALA A 260 -11.19 -10.04 3.60
N ARG A 261 -11.21 -8.89 4.26
CA ARG A 261 -11.80 -8.72 5.59
C ARG A 261 -13.17 -8.09 5.47
N GLU A 262 -14.00 -8.37 6.49
CA GLU A 262 -15.33 -7.84 6.78
C GLU A 262 -15.89 -6.84 5.75
N GLY A 263 -16.94 -7.24 5.05
CA GLY A 263 -17.58 -6.45 4.00
C GLY A 263 -17.68 -7.14 2.66
N LEU A 264 -17.07 -8.31 2.48
CA LEU A 264 -17.41 -9.14 1.34
C LEU A 264 -18.80 -9.72 1.59
N VAL A 265 -19.71 -9.45 0.67
CA VAL A 265 -21.04 -10.08 0.66
C VAL A 265 -20.89 -11.59 0.50
N TYR A 266 -19.85 -12.03 -0.19
CA TYR A 266 -19.50 -13.42 -0.43
C TYR A 266 -18.05 -13.70 -0.01
N PRO A 267 -17.77 -13.98 1.28
CA PRO A 267 -16.39 -14.25 1.76
C PRO A 267 -15.82 -15.56 1.19
N GLU A 268 -16.69 -16.47 0.72
CA GLU A 268 -16.33 -17.75 0.10
C GLU A 268 -15.91 -17.61 -1.37
N PHE A 269 -16.01 -16.41 -1.97
CA PHE A 269 -15.64 -16.21 -3.37
C PHE A 269 -14.14 -16.49 -3.59
N ASP A 270 -13.82 -17.48 -4.41
CA ASP A 270 -12.46 -17.82 -4.86
C ASP A 270 -12.45 -17.81 -6.39
N GLU A 271 -11.66 -16.93 -6.99
CA GLU A 271 -11.56 -16.78 -8.45
C GLU A 271 -11.24 -18.10 -9.15
N ARG A 272 -10.46 -18.99 -8.53
CA ARG A 272 -10.08 -20.29 -9.10
C ARG A 272 -11.24 -21.29 -9.17
N VAL A 273 -12.29 -21.05 -8.39
CA VAL A 273 -13.47 -21.91 -8.29
C VAL A 273 -14.67 -21.26 -8.98
N HIS A 274 -14.85 -19.95 -8.77
CA HIS A 274 -16.06 -19.24 -9.16
C HIS A 274 -15.93 -18.47 -10.48
N VAL A 275 -14.71 -18.25 -10.98
CA VAL A 275 -14.48 -17.69 -12.32
C VAL A 275 -14.20 -18.85 -13.28
N ILE A 276 -15.08 -19.00 -14.26
CA ILE A 276 -15.00 -20.07 -15.25
C ILE A 276 -14.75 -19.50 -16.64
N GLU A 277 -14.31 -20.35 -17.57
CA GLU A 277 -14.12 -19.95 -18.97
C GLU A 277 -15.44 -19.44 -19.57
N PRO A 278 -15.40 -18.37 -20.37
CA PRO A 278 -16.58 -17.81 -21.02
C PRO A 278 -17.29 -18.84 -21.88
N PHE A 279 -18.61 -18.88 -21.81
CA PHE A 279 -19.45 -19.74 -22.64
C PHE A 279 -20.69 -18.99 -23.16
N SER A 280 -21.32 -19.52 -24.19
CA SER A 280 -22.56 -18.96 -24.72
C SER A 280 -23.74 -19.44 -23.85
N VAL A 281 -24.51 -18.49 -23.29
CA VAL A 281 -25.69 -18.81 -22.46
C VAL A 281 -26.74 -19.52 -23.32
N PRO A 282 -27.20 -20.74 -22.93
CA PRO A 282 -28.25 -21.45 -23.64
C PRO A 282 -29.56 -20.64 -23.64
N PRO A 283 -30.25 -20.50 -24.79
CA PRO A 283 -31.50 -19.73 -24.86
C PRO A 283 -32.64 -20.24 -23.98
N ALA A 284 -32.57 -21.49 -23.54
CA ALA A 284 -33.55 -22.11 -22.68
C ALA A 284 -33.37 -21.77 -21.19
N TRP A 285 -32.22 -21.20 -20.81
CA TRP A 285 -31.99 -20.79 -19.42
C TRP A 285 -32.75 -19.53 -19.09
N GLN A 286 -33.09 -19.37 -17.81
CA GLN A 286 -33.64 -18.15 -17.29
C GLN A 286 -32.50 -17.10 -17.29
N ALA A 287 -32.76 -15.93 -17.86
CA ALA A 287 -31.75 -14.86 -17.95
C ALA A 287 -32.39 -13.53 -17.61
N GLY A 288 -31.66 -12.66 -16.94
CA GLY A 288 -32.13 -11.36 -16.49
C GLY A 288 -31.01 -10.33 -16.36
N ILE A 289 -31.40 -9.09 -16.08
CA ILE A 289 -30.52 -7.97 -15.76
C ILE A 289 -30.93 -7.48 -14.39
N ALA A 290 -29.98 -7.22 -13.52
CA ALA A 290 -30.19 -6.57 -12.22
C ALA A 290 -29.46 -5.22 -12.20
N ILE A 291 -30.15 -4.16 -11.75
CA ILE A 291 -29.63 -2.79 -11.69
C ILE A 291 -29.74 -2.29 -10.25
N ASP A 292 -28.60 -1.86 -9.68
CA ASP A 292 -28.52 -1.06 -8.45
C ASP A 292 -28.20 0.39 -8.83
N PRO A 293 -29.19 1.32 -8.77
CA PRO A 293 -29.02 2.69 -9.25
C PRO A 293 -28.33 3.56 -8.21
N GLY A 294 -27.05 3.81 -8.33
CA GLY A 294 -26.30 4.80 -7.52
C GLY A 294 -26.29 6.18 -8.17
N LEU A 295 -26.92 7.22 -7.57
CA LEU A 295 -26.92 8.59 -8.10
C LEU A 295 -25.62 9.35 -7.81
N LYS A 296 -25.13 9.32 -6.57
CA LYS A 296 -23.82 9.85 -6.15
C LYS A 296 -22.76 8.77 -5.97
N LYS A 297 -23.20 7.53 -5.90
CA LYS A 297 -22.38 6.33 -5.87
C LYS A 297 -22.36 5.70 -7.26
N THR A 298 -21.61 4.66 -7.42
CA THR A 298 -21.51 3.90 -8.66
C THR A 298 -22.84 3.20 -8.95
N LEU A 299 -23.34 3.32 -10.18
CA LEU A 299 -24.40 2.42 -10.66
C LEU A 299 -23.74 1.07 -10.94
N SER A 300 -24.31 0.02 -10.40
CA SER A 300 -23.89 -1.36 -10.61
C SER A 300 -24.98 -2.14 -11.36
N GLN A 301 -24.57 -2.85 -12.39
CA GLN A 301 -25.49 -3.66 -13.18
C GLN A 301 -24.84 -4.93 -13.64
N HIS A 302 -25.61 -6.03 -13.57
CA HIS A 302 -25.14 -7.36 -13.96
C HIS A 302 -26.15 -8.04 -14.89
N TRP A 303 -25.63 -8.70 -15.93
CA TRP A 303 -26.38 -9.67 -16.73
C TRP A 303 -26.13 -11.05 -16.14
N TYR A 304 -27.18 -11.77 -15.82
CA TYR A 304 -27.09 -13.09 -15.20
C TYR A 304 -27.97 -14.12 -15.91
N ALA A 305 -27.54 -15.36 -15.83
CA ALA A 305 -28.30 -16.51 -16.28
C ALA A 305 -28.34 -17.57 -15.18
N VAL A 306 -29.43 -18.36 -15.16
CA VAL A 306 -29.61 -19.42 -14.17
C VAL A 306 -29.86 -20.75 -14.93
N ASP A 307 -29.04 -21.76 -14.61
CA ASP A 307 -29.19 -23.07 -15.18
C ASP A 307 -30.33 -23.90 -14.52
N TRP A 308 -30.52 -25.12 -14.99
CA TRP A 308 -31.54 -26.00 -14.47
C TRP A 308 -31.29 -26.52 -13.05
N ASP A 309 -30.03 -26.46 -12.59
CA ASP A 309 -29.60 -26.85 -11.25
C ASP A 309 -29.62 -25.66 -10.26
N GLY A 310 -30.01 -24.48 -10.74
CA GLY A 310 -30.10 -23.26 -9.93
C GLY A 310 -28.77 -22.51 -9.76
N ASN A 311 -27.72 -22.86 -10.52
CA ASN A 311 -26.48 -22.10 -10.50
C ASN A 311 -26.66 -20.76 -11.23
N VAL A 312 -26.18 -19.69 -10.63
CA VAL A 312 -26.24 -18.33 -11.17
C VAL A 312 -24.91 -17.97 -11.82
N TYR A 313 -24.95 -17.59 -13.07
CA TYR A 313 -23.80 -17.15 -13.85
C TYR A 313 -23.91 -15.65 -14.14
N VAL A 314 -22.97 -14.85 -13.66
CA VAL A 314 -22.84 -13.45 -14.04
C VAL A 314 -22.00 -13.38 -15.32
N VAL A 315 -22.61 -12.95 -16.43
CA VAL A 315 -22.02 -13.03 -17.77
C VAL A 315 -21.47 -11.68 -18.25
N ALA A 316 -21.94 -10.59 -17.67
CA ALA A 316 -21.42 -9.24 -17.96
C ALA A 316 -21.72 -8.29 -16.80
N GLU A 317 -20.92 -7.24 -16.71
CA GLU A 317 -21.03 -6.18 -15.72
C GLU A 317 -20.96 -4.81 -16.39
N HIS A 318 -21.76 -3.85 -15.89
CA HIS A 318 -21.56 -2.42 -16.13
C HIS A 318 -21.48 -1.71 -14.78
N TYR A 319 -20.34 -1.09 -14.52
CA TYR A 319 -20.02 -0.45 -13.24
C TYR A 319 -19.43 0.92 -13.48
N ALA A 320 -20.19 2.01 -13.24
CA ALA A 320 -19.73 3.36 -13.50
C ALA A 320 -20.31 4.38 -12.51
N ALA A 321 -19.50 5.37 -12.12
CA ALA A 321 -19.88 6.45 -11.24
C ALA A 321 -19.89 7.81 -11.98
N GLY A 322 -20.71 8.75 -11.49
CA GLY A 322 -20.69 10.13 -11.96
C GLY A 322 -21.14 10.31 -13.41
N LYS A 323 -21.94 9.40 -13.93
CA LYS A 323 -22.54 9.46 -15.26
C LYS A 323 -24.05 9.69 -15.18
N ASP A 324 -24.61 10.24 -16.25
CA ASP A 324 -26.04 10.44 -16.38
C ASP A 324 -26.76 9.15 -16.80
N ILE A 325 -28.09 9.19 -16.74
CA ILE A 325 -28.91 8.03 -17.06
C ILE A 325 -28.86 7.64 -18.54
N ASP A 326 -28.59 8.62 -19.42
CA ASP A 326 -28.45 8.37 -20.87
C ASP A 326 -27.19 7.55 -21.18
N PHE A 327 -26.10 7.82 -20.47
CA PHE A 327 -24.88 7.02 -20.57
C PHE A 327 -25.12 5.58 -20.11
N HIS A 328 -25.76 5.41 -18.94
CA HIS A 328 -26.04 4.08 -18.42
C HIS A 328 -27.00 3.29 -19.32
N ALA A 329 -28.09 3.91 -19.78
CA ALA A 329 -29.06 3.27 -20.66
C ALA A 329 -28.43 2.81 -21.99
N ARG A 330 -27.58 3.65 -22.61
CA ARG A 330 -26.84 3.26 -23.82
C ARG A 330 -25.94 2.08 -23.58
N ALA A 331 -25.14 2.10 -22.49
CA ALA A 331 -24.26 1.00 -22.14
C ALA A 331 -25.03 -0.32 -21.95
N ILE A 332 -26.19 -0.25 -21.29
CA ILE A 332 -27.08 -1.40 -21.07
C ILE A 332 -27.57 -1.98 -22.40
N LEU A 333 -28.06 -1.14 -23.30
CA LEU A 333 -28.58 -1.58 -24.59
C LEU A 333 -27.48 -2.14 -25.48
N ASP A 334 -26.29 -1.54 -25.47
CA ASP A 334 -25.12 -1.97 -26.26
C ASP A 334 -24.60 -3.34 -25.80
N VAL A 335 -24.45 -3.55 -24.48
CA VAL A 335 -24.02 -4.83 -23.94
C VAL A 335 -25.08 -5.90 -24.19
N SER A 336 -26.35 -5.57 -23.95
CA SER A 336 -27.47 -6.48 -24.24
C SER A 336 -27.53 -6.89 -25.71
N ALA A 337 -27.25 -5.98 -26.63
CA ALA A 337 -27.20 -6.29 -28.06
C ALA A 337 -26.01 -7.23 -28.40
N LYS A 338 -24.83 -6.98 -27.83
CA LYS A 338 -23.65 -7.84 -28.04
C LYS A 338 -23.84 -9.25 -27.49
N LEU A 339 -24.57 -9.39 -26.40
CA LEU A 339 -24.88 -10.68 -25.78
C LEU A 339 -26.07 -11.40 -26.45
N GLY A 340 -26.77 -10.76 -27.39
CA GLY A 340 -27.99 -11.31 -27.96
C GLY A 340 -29.13 -11.44 -26.92
N TRP A 341 -29.19 -10.54 -25.95
CA TRP A 341 -30.13 -10.60 -24.83
C TRP A 341 -31.59 -10.45 -25.31
N LYS A 342 -32.50 -11.20 -24.69
CA LYS A 342 -33.93 -11.19 -25.05
C LYS A 342 -34.52 -9.78 -24.92
N ARG A 343 -35.44 -9.45 -25.86
CA ARG A 343 -36.19 -8.20 -25.86
C ARG A 343 -37.69 -8.53 -25.88
N ASP A 344 -38.49 -7.66 -25.27
CA ASP A 344 -39.93 -7.76 -25.32
C ASP A 344 -40.48 -7.48 -26.75
N ALA A 345 -41.78 -7.62 -26.93
CA ALA A 345 -42.45 -7.38 -28.21
C ALA A 345 -42.31 -5.92 -28.72
N ARG A 346 -41.93 -4.98 -27.89
CA ARG A 346 -41.66 -3.58 -28.19
C ARG A 346 -40.18 -3.27 -28.37
N GLY A 347 -39.32 -4.30 -28.37
CA GLY A 347 -37.87 -4.17 -28.51
C GLY A 347 -37.14 -3.71 -27.27
N ARG A 348 -37.77 -3.68 -26.08
CA ARG A 348 -37.19 -3.24 -24.83
C ARG A 348 -36.49 -4.41 -24.11
N VAL A 349 -35.49 -4.08 -23.31
CA VAL A 349 -34.78 -5.02 -22.44
C VAL A 349 -35.42 -5.00 -21.05
N GLU A 350 -35.75 -6.16 -20.50
CA GLU A 350 -36.31 -6.29 -19.14
C GLU A 350 -35.17 -6.31 -18.11
N ALA A 351 -35.34 -5.56 -17.01
CA ALA A 351 -34.38 -5.53 -15.91
C ALA A 351 -35.11 -5.49 -14.56
N LEU A 352 -34.48 -6.06 -13.54
CA LEU A 352 -34.85 -5.89 -12.15
C LEU A 352 -34.12 -4.65 -11.61
N ILE A 353 -34.86 -3.77 -10.94
CA ILE A 353 -34.30 -2.60 -10.27
C ILE A 353 -34.81 -2.52 -8.83
N ASP A 354 -34.04 -1.93 -7.92
CA ASP A 354 -34.49 -1.69 -6.56
C ASP A 354 -35.83 -0.89 -6.56
N SER A 355 -36.78 -1.31 -5.75
CA SER A 355 -38.09 -0.66 -5.61
C SER A 355 -38.00 0.81 -5.22
N ALA A 356 -36.94 1.22 -4.52
CA ALA A 356 -36.67 2.63 -4.20
C ALA A 356 -36.45 3.48 -5.46
N ALA A 357 -36.03 2.90 -6.58
CA ALA A 357 -35.87 3.58 -7.85
C ALA A 357 -37.19 4.02 -8.50
N SER A 358 -38.32 3.49 -8.04
CA SER A 358 -39.68 3.91 -8.45
C SER A 358 -40.18 5.12 -7.70
N GLN A 359 -39.47 5.58 -6.65
CA GLN A 359 -39.86 6.76 -5.88
C GLN A 359 -39.55 8.03 -6.65
N ARG A 360 -40.54 8.95 -6.67
CA ARG A 360 -40.38 10.33 -7.18
C ARG A 360 -39.88 11.22 -6.05
N THR A 361 -39.04 12.17 -6.38
CA THR A 361 -38.51 13.16 -5.43
C THR A 361 -39.07 14.56 -5.77
N LEU A 362 -39.09 15.47 -4.82
CA LEU A 362 -39.48 16.87 -5.06
C LEU A 362 -38.58 17.56 -6.11
N ALA A 363 -37.41 17.03 -6.37
CA ALA A 363 -36.42 17.56 -7.33
C ALA A 363 -36.54 16.94 -8.74
N ALA A 364 -37.30 15.85 -8.92
CA ALA A 364 -37.44 15.15 -10.18
C ALA A 364 -38.90 14.67 -10.40
N GLU A 365 -39.50 15.11 -11.50
CA GLU A 365 -40.86 14.73 -11.89
C GLU A 365 -41.00 13.22 -12.20
N LYS A 366 -39.91 12.59 -12.65
CA LYS A 366 -39.87 11.18 -13.03
C LYS A 366 -38.94 10.38 -12.11
N SER A 367 -39.35 9.16 -11.80
CA SER A 367 -38.52 8.21 -11.09
C SER A 367 -37.40 7.66 -11.99
N VAL A 368 -36.36 7.07 -11.38
CA VAL A 368 -35.25 6.46 -12.12
C VAL A 368 -35.75 5.32 -13.01
N ALA A 369 -36.69 4.51 -12.54
CA ALA A 369 -37.32 3.44 -13.32
C ALA A 369 -38.07 3.99 -14.55
N GLU A 370 -38.86 5.07 -14.39
CA GLU A 370 -39.53 5.74 -15.51
C GLU A 370 -38.54 6.27 -16.56
N LEU A 371 -37.43 6.83 -16.10
CA LEU A 371 -36.38 7.33 -17.00
C LEU A 371 -35.68 6.22 -17.79
N PHE A 372 -35.47 5.04 -17.19
CA PHE A 372 -34.96 3.86 -17.89
C PHE A 372 -35.99 3.33 -18.88
N CYS A 373 -37.28 3.31 -18.52
CA CYS A 373 -38.35 2.83 -19.39
C CYS A 373 -38.48 3.64 -20.68
N GLU A 374 -38.33 4.96 -20.59
CA GLU A 374 -38.30 5.86 -21.76
C GLU A 374 -37.17 5.58 -22.73
N ARG A 375 -36.06 4.98 -22.23
CA ARG A 375 -34.86 4.65 -22.99
C ARG A 375 -34.82 3.18 -23.43
N GLY A 376 -35.94 2.46 -23.33
CA GLY A 376 -36.04 1.09 -23.80
C GLY A 376 -35.58 0.02 -22.83
N ILE A 377 -35.53 0.33 -21.53
CA ILE A 377 -35.23 -0.62 -20.47
C ILE A 377 -36.45 -0.68 -19.55
N LEU A 378 -37.13 -1.81 -19.53
CA LEU A 378 -38.27 -2.05 -18.65
C LEU A 378 -37.75 -2.49 -17.28
N ALA A 379 -37.58 -1.55 -16.37
CA ALA A 379 -37.00 -1.71 -15.05
C ALA A 379 -38.07 -1.60 -13.95
#